data_c9490d5448772decc58dc5b9002ff741
#
_entry.id   c9490d5448772decc58dc5b9002ff741
#
_cell.length_a   1.000
_cell.length_b   1.000
_cell.length_c   1.000
_cell.angle_alpha   90.00
_cell.angle_beta   90.00
_cell.angle_gamma   90.00
#
_symmetry.space_group_name_H-M   'P 1'
#
loop_
_entity.id
_entity.type
_entity.pdbx_description
1 polymer ?
#
loop_
_entity_poly.entity_id
_entity_poly.type
_entity_poly.pdbx_seq_one_letter_code
_entity_poly.pdbx_strand_id
1 'polypeptide(L)'
;AGGAAALAKRLFEHTMALVSPLSLRADTALELCVADDHADCFFKSWLEQKNRSTQWQLTHQQGHDLGSRMQTALNRALDRACHAILIGTDAPSLNGDLIAVAFSALATNDAVFAPAFDGGYTLIGLRKPIPALFHDIEWGSTRVMQTSRDRLRAAKKTWHELAPMHDIDEPTDLIHLPPHLRN
;
A
#
# COMPACT_ATOMS: atom_id res chain seq x y z
N ALA A 1 21.35 -10.80 9.57
CA ALA A 1 20.08 -10.37 10.19
C ALA A 1 19.98 -8.84 10.34
N GLY A 2 21.06 -8.11 10.69
CA GLY A 2 21.01 -6.65 10.89
C GLY A 2 20.76 -5.84 9.61
N GLY A 3 21.21 -6.32 8.44
CA GLY A 3 21.07 -5.62 7.17
C GLY A 3 19.62 -5.54 6.67
N ALA A 4 18.86 -6.65 6.72
CA ALA A 4 17.49 -6.69 6.25
C ALA A 4 16.56 -5.81 7.10
N ALA A 5 16.67 -5.86 8.43
CA ALA A 5 15.88 -5.01 9.32
C ALA A 5 16.21 -3.51 9.14
N ALA A 6 17.48 -3.17 8.92
CA ALA A 6 17.90 -1.80 8.64
C ALA A 6 17.35 -1.31 7.29
N LEU A 7 17.31 -2.17 6.28
CA LEU A 7 16.72 -1.86 4.98
C LEU A 7 15.20 -1.67 5.09
N ALA A 8 14.49 -2.61 5.72
CA ALA A 8 13.06 -2.50 5.94
C ALA A 8 12.69 -1.20 6.67
N LYS A 9 13.46 -0.81 7.69
CA LYS A 9 13.28 0.48 8.37
C LYS A 9 13.46 1.66 7.42
N ARG A 10 14.48 1.65 6.55
CA ARG A 10 14.71 2.75 5.59
C ARG A 10 13.59 2.85 4.55
N LEU A 11 13.13 1.71 4.03
CA LEU A 11 11.99 1.66 3.10
C LEU A 11 10.72 2.19 3.75
N PHE A 12 10.42 1.75 4.99
CA PHE A 12 9.34 2.29 5.79
C PHE A 12 9.45 3.81 5.97
N GLU A 13 10.61 4.32 6.42
CA GLU A 13 10.84 5.75 6.63
C GLU A 13 10.72 6.56 5.33
N HIS A 14 11.15 5.99 4.21
CA HIS A 14 10.99 6.56 2.88
C HIS A 14 9.50 6.71 2.52
N THR A 15 8.73 5.64 2.63
CA THR A 15 7.29 5.64 2.37
C THR A 15 6.55 6.63 3.27
N MET A 16 6.89 6.66 4.57
CA MET A 16 6.31 7.59 5.53
C MET A 16 6.64 9.05 5.20
N ALA A 17 7.86 9.35 4.75
CA ALA A 17 8.25 10.69 4.30
C ALA A 17 7.47 11.10 3.05
N LEU A 18 7.27 10.18 2.12
CA LEU A 18 6.54 10.38 0.89
C LEU A 18 5.07 10.76 1.12
N VAL A 19 4.37 10.03 2.00
CA VAL A 19 2.93 10.24 2.18
C VAL A 19 2.59 11.29 3.24
N SER A 20 3.53 11.66 4.11
CA SER A 20 3.28 12.63 5.19
C SER A 20 2.76 13.99 4.72
N PRO A 21 3.19 14.56 3.59
CA PRO A 21 2.62 15.82 3.10
C PRO A 21 1.11 15.73 2.83
N LEU A 22 0.58 14.54 2.56
CA LEU A 22 -0.85 14.33 2.33
C LEU A 22 -1.68 14.59 3.61
N SER A 23 -1.10 14.43 4.81
CA SER A 23 -1.78 14.71 6.06
C SER A 23 -2.14 16.20 6.26
N LEU A 24 -1.52 17.08 5.49
CA LEU A 24 -1.83 18.52 5.51
C LEU A 24 -3.09 18.85 4.70
N ARG A 25 -3.59 17.90 3.93
CA ARG A 25 -4.81 18.07 3.14
C ARG A 25 -6.03 17.78 4.02
N ALA A 26 -6.97 18.69 4.05
CA ALA A 26 -8.21 18.55 4.85
C ALA A 26 -9.12 17.39 4.37
N ASP A 27 -8.93 16.92 3.13
CA ASP A 27 -9.70 15.86 2.48
C ASP A 27 -9.01 14.47 2.55
N THR A 28 -7.90 14.36 3.26
CA THR A 28 -7.10 13.12 3.30
C THR A 28 -6.82 12.69 4.74
N ALA A 29 -7.08 11.44 5.05
CA ALA A 29 -6.69 10.80 6.30
C ALA A 29 -5.62 9.75 6.03
N LEU A 30 -4.64 9.65 6.93
CA LEU A 30 -3.56 8.67 6.85
C LEU A 30 -3.73 7.62 7.95
N GLU A 31 -3.57 6.35 7.54
CA GLU A 31 -3.64 5.20 8.42
C GLU A 31 -2.37 4.37 8.28
N LEU A 32 -1.71 4.07 9.40
CA LEU A 32 -0.63 3.11 9.48
C LEU A 32 -1.20 1.80 10.04
N CYS A 33 -1.28 0.78 9.18
CA CYS A 33 -1.86 -0.51 9.51
C CYS A 33 -0.74 -1.54 9.78
N VAL A 34 -0.50 -1.85 11.05
CA VAL A 34 0.61 -2.71 11.51
C VAL A 34 0.19 -4.17 11.67
N ALA A 35 1.15 -5.08 11.53
CA ALA A 35 0.87 -6.52 11.47
C ALA A 35 0.48 -7.13 12.83
N ASP A 36 1.04 -6.63 13.94
CA ASP A 36 0.80 -7.16 15.27
C ASP A 36 0.95 -6.10 16.37
N ASP A 37 0.44 -6.44 17.57
CA ASP A 37 0.47 -5.55 18.74
C ASP A 37 1.89 -5.34 19.29
N HIS A 38 2.83 -6.23 19.03
CA HIS A 38 4.21 -6.10 19.52
C HIS A 38 4.95 -4.94 18.82
N ALA A 39 4.55 -4.62 17.59
CA ALA A 39 5.08 -3.49 16.85
C ALA A 39 4.52 -2.13 17.31
N ASP A 40 3.45 -2.13 18.09
CA ASP A 40 2.74 -0.91 18.52
C ASP A 40 3.64 0.09 19.24
N CYS A 41 4.42 -0.37 20.21
CA CYS A 41 5.31 0.51 20.96
C CYS A 41 6.32 1.20 20.03
N PHE A 42 6.86 0.47 19.06
CA PHE A 42 7.79 1.02 18.07
C PHE A 42 7.10 2.09 17.21
N PHE A 43 5.97 1.78 16.60
CA PHE A 43 5.29 2.69 15.69
C PHE A 43 4.67 3.89 16.40
N LYS A 44 4.12 3.73 17.61
CA LYS A 44 3.66 4.84 18.45
C LYS A 44 4.80 5.78 18.78
N SER A 45 5.92 5.26 19.31
CA SER A 45 7.11 6.06 19.61
C SER A 45 7.65 6.76 18.36
N TRP A 46 7.65 6.08 17.21
CA TRP A 46 8.11 6.66 15.96
C TRP A 46 7.21 7.83 15.52
N LEU A 47 5.87 7.68 15.59
CA LEU A 47 4.91 8.74 15.26
C LEU A 47 5.05 9.94 16.20
N GLU A 48 5.24 9.71 17.50
CA GLU A 48 5.46 10.73 18.51
C GLU A 48 6.75 11.52 18.26
N GLN A 49 7.87 10.83 18.03
CA GLN A 49 9.17 11.45 17.75
C GLN A 49 9.14 12.32 16.48
N LYS A 50 8.29 11.99 15.51
CA LYS A 50 8.11 12.76 14.27
C LYS A 50 7.00 13.80 14.36
N ASN A 51 6.40 14.04 15.55
CA ASN A 51 5.25 14.92 15.76
C ASN A 51 4.06 14.60 14.83
N ARG A 52 3.82 13.32 14.58
CA ARG A 52 2.79 12.84 13.63
C ARG A 52 1.62 12.11 14.30
N SER A 53 1.64 11.97 15.61
CA SER A 53 0.62 11.22 16.37
C SER A 53 -0.82 11.72 16.17
N THR A 54 -0.99 13.01 15.89
CA THR A 54 -2.30 13.63 15.61
C THR A 54 -2.72 13.57 14.15
N GLN A 55 -1.79 13.25 13.24
CA GLN A 55 -2.01 13.23 11.79
C GLN A 55 -2.24 11.82 11.24
N TRP A 56 -1.90 10.80 12.02
CA TRP A 56 -1.95 9.40 11.63
C TRP A 56 -2.80 8.59 12.57
N GLN A 57 -3.62 7.71 12.01
CA GLN A 57 -4.30 6.67 12.76
C GLN A 57 -3.45 5.40 12.74
N LEU A 58 -3.08 4.87 13.91
CA LEU A 58 -2.47 3.56 14.03
C LEU A 58 -3.57 2.51 14.17
N THR A 59 -3.54 1.48 13.33
CA THR A 59 -4.50 0.37 13.32
C THR A 59 -3.78 -0.95 13.11
N HIS A 60 -4.50 -2.06 13.32
CA HIS A 60 -3.96 -3.42 13.17
C HIS A 60 -4.54 -4.11 11.95
N GLN A 61 -3.71 -4.91 11.31
CA GLN A 61 -4.14 -5.83 10.26
C GLN A 61 -5.04 -6.90 10.87
N GLN A 62 -6.18 -7.14 10.25
CA GLN A 62 -7.14 -8.14 10.67
C GLN A 62 -7.47 -9.08 9.51
N GLY A 63 -7.28 -10.36 9.69
CA GLY A 63 -7.51 -11.40 8.70
C GLY A 63 -6.46 -12.51 8.78
N HIS A 64 -6.81 -13.66 8.24
CA HIS A 64 -5.99 -14.88 8.31
C HIS A 64 -4.95 -14.97 7.19
N ASP A 65 -5.14 -14.21 6.11
CA ASP A 65 -4.23 -14.11 4.96
C ASP A 65 -4.06 -12.65 4.49
N LEU A 66 -3.17 -12.42 3.53
CA LEU A 66 -2.89 -11.10 2.99
C LEU A 66 -4.14 -10.46 2.38
N GLY A 67 -4.94 -11.23 1.65
CA GLY A 67 -6.17 -10.74 1.01
C GLY A 67 -7.19 -10.23 2.02
N SER A 68 -7.51 -11.03 3.03
CA SER A 68 -8.45 -10.64 4.08
C SER A 68 -7.97 -9.43 4.88
N ARG A 69 -6.65 -9.30 5.11
CA ARG A 69 -6.05 -8.14 5.79
C ARG A 69 -6.20 -6.87 4.95
N MET A 70 -5.86 -6.93 3.65
CA MET A 70 -6.03 -5.80 2.73
C MET A 70 -7.50 -5.41 2.59
N GLN A 71 -8.40 -6.38 2.43
CA GLN A 71 -9.83 -6.14 2.33
C GLN A 71 -10.37 -5.42 3.57
N THR A 72 -10.01 -5.90 4.75
CA THR A 72 -10.45 -5.29 6.02
C THR A 72 -9.95 -3.86 6.16
N ALA A 73 -8.67 -3.60 5.84
CA ALA A 73 -8.10 -2.26 5.89
C ALA A 73 -8.80 -1.30 4.91
N LEU A 74 -8.99 -1.73 3.65
CA LEU A 74 -9.67 -0.92 2.63
C LEU A 74 -11.14 -0.67 2.96
N ASN A 75 -11.87 -1.67 3.46
CA ASN A 75 -13.27 -1.50 3.85
C ASN A 75 -13.38 -0.49 5.00
N ARG A 76 -12.55 -0.60 6.04
CA ARG A 76 -12.52 0.36 7.15
C ARG A 76 -12.24 1.78 6.68
N ALA A 77 -11.35 1.96 5.71
CA ALA A 77 -11.06 3.26 5.13
C ALA A 77 -12.26 3.79 4.30
N LEU A 78 -12.90 2.92 3.51
CA LEU A 78 -14.06 3.27 2.68
C LEU A 78 -15.33 3.57 3.49
N ASP A 79 -15.44 3.09 4.73
CA ASP A 79 -16.53 3.46 5.64
C ASP A 79 -16.49 4.96 6.01
N ARG A 80 -15.36 5.62 5.82
CA ARG A 80 -15.10 7.00 6.23
C ARG A 80 -14.69 7.93 5.08
N ALA A 81 -14.37 7.38 3.92
CA ALA A 81 -13.89 8.13 2.77
C ALA A 81 -14.50 7.62 1.45
N CYS A 82 -14.61 8.50 0.46
CA CYS A 82 -15.12 8.14 -0.87
C CYS A 82 -14.14 7.28 -1.66
N HIS A 83 -12.85 7.33 -1.32
CA HIS A 83 -11.76 6.57 -1.95
C HIS A 83 -10.80 6.09 -0.88
N ALA A 84 -10.25 4.91 -1.05
CA ALA A 84 -9.18 4.39 -0.21
C ALA A 84 -8.05 3.88 -1.09
N ILE A 85 -6.80 4.17 -0.71
CA ILE A 85 -5.60 3.64 -1.35
C ILE A 85 -4.77 2.96 -0.26
N LEU A 86 -4.37 1.72 -0.52
CA LEU A 86 -3.45 0.94 0.29
C LEU A 86 -2.14 0.78 -0.47
N ILE A 87 -1.02 1.04 0.20
CA ILE A 87 0.32 0.92 -0.37
C ILE A 87 1.20 0.01 0.50
N GLY A 88 2.09 -0.74 -0.14
CA GLY A 88 3.21 -1.39 0.53
C GLY A 88 4.28 -0.39 0.97
N THR A 89 5.18 -0.82 1.84
CA THR A 89 6.34 -0.01 2.28
C THR A 89 7.64 -0.44 1.64
N ASP A 90 7.59 -1.31 0.65
CA ASP A 90 8.65 -2.01 -0.05
C ASP A 90 8.87 -1.53 -1.49
N ALA A 91 8.09 -0.57 -1.96
CA ALA A 91 8.14 -0.01 -3.30
C ALA A 91 8.86 1.36 -3.35
N PRO A 92 10.20 1.38 -3.43
CA PRO A 92 10.98 2.62 -3.31
C PRO A 92 10.83 3.60 -4.48
N SER A 93 10.25 3.17 -5.59
CA SER A 93 9.95 4.01 -6.75
C SER A 93 8.58 4.68 -6.69
N LEU A 94 7.72 4.31 -5.73
CA LEU A 94 6.48 5.02 -5.47
C LEU A 94 6.79 6.47 -5.08
N ASN A 95 6.01 7.42 -5.58
CA ASN A 95 6.19 8.84 -5.31
C ASN A 95 4.84 9.58 -5.22
N GLY A 96 4.88 10.84 -4.79
CA GLY A 96 3.68 11.65 -4.57
C GLY A 96 2.85 11.88 -5.83
N ASP A 97 3.49 12.00 -6.98
CA ASP A 97 2.80 12.21 -8.27
C ASP A 97 2.01 10.96 -8.65
N LEU A 98 2.58 9.76 -8.46
CA LEU A 98 1.89 8.49 -8.70
C LEU A 98 0.68 8.32 -7.78
N ILE A 99 0.80 8.71 -6.51
CA ILE A 99 -0.34 8.69 -5.57
C ILE A 99 -1.42 9.69 -6.00
N ALA A 100 -1.04 10.88 -6.45
CA ALA A 100 -1.99 11.87 -6.96
C ALA A 100 -2.70 11.38 -8.23
N VAL A 101 -1.98 10.72 -9.15
CA VAL A 101 -2.58 10.06 -10.33
C VAL A 101 -3.53 8.95 -9.92
N ALA A 102 -3.17 8.14 -8.92
CA ALA A 102 -4.04 7.08 -8.40
C ALA A 102 -5.36 7.64 -7.84
N PHE A 103 -5.32 8.70 -7.03
CA PHE A 103 -6.54 9.38 -6.56
C PHE A 103 -7.36 9.96 -7.70
N SER A 104 -6.71 10.59 -8.68
CA SER A 104 -7.39 11.14 -9.86
C SER A 104 -8.06 10.05 -10.69
N ALA A 105 -7.41 8.90 -10.85
CA ALA A 105 -7.97 7.76 -11.57
C ALA A 105 -9.22 7.20 -10.89
N LEU A 106 -9.28 7.20 -9.55
CA LEU A 106 -10.47 6.78 -8.79
C LEU A 106 -11.68 7.70 -8.96
N ALA A 107 -11.54 8.89 -9.50
CA ALA A 107 -12.68 9.75 -9.82
C ALA A 107 -13.58 9.12 -10.91
N THR A 108 -13.02 8.34 -11.82
CA THR A 108 -13.72 7.74 -12.97
C THR A 108 -13.66 6.22 -13.04
N ASN A 109 -12.79 5.58 -12.24
CA ASN A 109 -12.63 4.12 -12.21
C ASN A 109 -13.06 3.54 -10.86
N ASP A 110 -13.47 2.27 -10.84
CA ASP A 110 -13.82 1.53 -9.63
C ASP A 110 -12.58 1.15 -8.82
N ALA A 111 -11.45 0.90 -9.50
CA ALA A 111 -10.18 0.53 -8.88
C ALA A 111 -8.96 1.17 -9.59
N VAL A 112 -7.84 1.24 -8.87
CA VAL A 112 -6.53 1.60 -9.41
C VAL A 112 -5.47 0.66 -8.84
N PHE A 113 -4.46 0.33 -9.65
CA PHE A 113 -3.32 -0.50 -9.24
C PHE A 113 -2.00 0.12 -9.68
N ALA A 114 -0.95 -0.12 -8.91
CA ALA A 114 0.42 -0.06 -9.37
C ALA A 114 0.94 -1.51 -9.47
N PRO A 115 0.98 -2.11 -10.66
CA PRO A 115 1.48 -3.47 -10.83
C PRO A 115 2.94 -3.58 -10.38
N ALA A 116 3.31 -4.72 -9.81
CA ALA A 116 4.69 -5.08 -9.52
C ALA A 116 5.23 -6.00 -10.61
N PHE A 117 6.56 -5.98 -10.83
CA PHE A 117 7.19 -6.81 -11.85
C PHE A 117 7.18 -8.30 -11.50
N ASP A 118 7.01 -8.64 -10.24
CA ASP A 118 6.84 -10.02 -9.75
C ASP A 118 5.46 -10.61 -10.09
N GLY A 119 4.52 -9.78 -10.58
CA GLY A 119 3.14 -10.17 -10.92
C GLY A 119 2.11 -9.85 -9.84
N GLY A 120 2.52 -9.21 -8.75
CA GLY A 120 1.68 -8.61 -7.72
C GLY A 120 1.30 -7.15 -8.03
N TYR A 121 1.11 -6.38 -6.97
CA TYR A 121 0.93 -4.93 -7.02
C TYR A 121 1.41 -4.28 -5.71
N THR A 122 2.02 -3.12 -5.81
CA THR A 122 2.53 -2.34 -4.69
C THR A 122 1.52 -1.31 -4.17
N LEU A 123 0.48 -1.03 -4.97
CA LEU A 123 -0.61 -0.12 -4.64
C LEU A 123 -1.92 -0.70 -5.16
N ILE A 124 -2.95 -0.65 -4.32
CA ILE A 124 -4.35 -0.85 -4.71
C ILE A 124 -5.21 0.27 -4.16
N GLY A 125 -6.05 0.86 -5.00
CA GLY A 125 -7.05 1.83 -4.59
C GLY A 125 -8.45 1.43 -5.05
N LEU A 126 -9.47 1.76 -4.25
CA LEU A 126 -10.87 1.43 -4.51
C LEU A 126 -11.78 2.63 -4.22
N ARG A 127 -12.88 2.73 -5.00
CA ARG A 127 -14.01 3.63 -4.73
C ARG A 127 -15.07 3.00 -3.83
N LYS A 128 -15.25 1.70 -3.94
CA LYS A 128 -16.21 0.89 -3.18
C LYS A 128 -15.61 -0.48 -2.94
N PRO A 129 -16.05 -1.20 -1.91
CA PRO A 129 -15.62 -2.57 -1.71
C PRO A 129 -15.83 -3.45 -2.95
N ILE A 130 -14.80 -4.23 -3.30
CA ILE A 130 -14.84 -5.24 -4.37
C ILE A 130 -14.30 -6.56 -3.78
N PRO A 131 -15.11 -7.32 -3.04
CA PRO A 131 -14.66 -8.52 -2.32
C PRO A 131 -13.97 -9.55 -3.21
N ALA A 132 -14.40 -9.65 -4.47
CA ALA A 132 -13.82 -10.58 -5.44
C ALA A 132 -12.31 -10.40 -5.65
N LEU A 133 -11.74 -9.24 -5.33
CA LEU A 133 -10.31 -8.98 -5.45
C LEU A 133 -9.46 -9.63 -4.35
N PHE A 134 -10.07 -10.19 -3.30
CA PHE A 134 -9.33 -10.62 -2.12
C PHE A 134 -9.57 -12.09 -1.75
N HIS A 135 -10.61 -12.73 -2.29
CA HIS A 135 -10.94 -14.11 -1.97
C HIS A 135 -10.30 -15.06 -2.97
N ASP A 136 -9.84 -16.23 -2.51
CA ASP A 136 -9.29 -17.29 -3.36
C ASP A 136 -8.19 -16.80 -4.32
N ILE A 137 -7.31 -15.94 -3.84
CA ILE A 137 -6.10 -15.48 -4.54
C ILE A 137 -4.90 -16.27 -4.00
N GLU A 138 -4.09 -16.78 -4.89
CA GLU A 138 -2.79 -17.37 -4.56
C GLU A 138 -1.76 -16.23 -4.35
N TRP A 139 -1.80 -15.64 -3.14
CA TRP A 139 -0.91 -14.55 -2.78
C TRP A 139 0.56 -14.98 -2.86
N GLY A 140 1.42 -14.08 -3.33
CA GLY A 140 2.84 -14.37 -3.57
C GLY A 140 3.11 -15.10 -4.89
N SER A 141 2.07 -15.36 -5.72
CA SER A 141 2.28 -15.90 -7.06
C SER A 141 2.40 -14.79 -8.11
N THR A 142 3.05 -15.09 -9.22
CA THR A 142 3.18 -14.16 -10.36
C THR A 142 1.85 -13.88 -11.08
N ARG A 143 0.74 -14.48 -10.61
CA ARG A 143 -0.58 -14.38 -11.23
C ARG A 143 -1.55 -13.43 -10.50
N VAL A 144 -1.16 -12.84 -9.39
CA VAL A 144 -2.04 -12.01 -8.54
C VAL A 144 -2.68 -10.87 -9.35
N MET A 145 -1.88 -10.08 -10.06
CA MET A 145 -2.40 -8.97 -10.85
C MET A 145 -3.27 -9.45 -12.02
N GLN A 146 -2.88 -10.54 -12.69
CA GLN A 146 -3.70 -11.11 -13.77
C GLN A 146 -5.05 -11.61 -13.26
N THR A 147 -5.06 -12.30 -12.13
CA THR A 147 -6.30 -12.75 -11.48
C THR A 147 -7.20 -11.56 -11.11
N SER A 148 -6.62 -10.48 -10.60
CA SER A 148 -7.34 -9.24 -10.29
C SER A 148 -8.00 -8.63 -11.53
N ARG A 149 -7.28 -8.56 -12.66
CA ARG A 149 -7.84 -8.10 -13.95
C ARG A 149 -9.02 -8.95 -14.41
N ASP A 150 -8.91 -10.26 -14.31
CA ASP A 150 -9.96 -11.19 -14.76
C ASP A 150 -11.21 -11.06 -13.89
N ARG A 151 -11.06 -10.87 -12.59
CA ARG A 151 -12.16 -10.64 -11.66
C ARG A 151 -12.86 -9.30 -11.87
N LEU A 152 -12.09 -8.25 -12.16
CA LEU A 152 -12.67 -6.95 -12.50
C LEU A 152 -13.48 -7.03 -13.80
N ARG A 153 -12.96 -7.71 -14.83
CA ARG A 153 -13.70 -7.96 -16.07
C ARG A 153 -15.00 -8.72 -15.82
N ALA A 154 -14.94 -9.81 -15.05
CA ALA A 154 -16.10 -10.60 -14.69
C ALA A 154 -17.15 -9.80 -13.92
N ALA A 155 -16.72 -8.90 -13.04
CA ALA A 155 -17.57 -8.01 -12.26
C ALA A 155 -18.01 -6.75 -13.04
N LYS A 156 -17.60 -6.60 -14.30
CA LYS A 156 -17.85 -5.40 -15.14
C LYS A 156 -17.41 -4.11 -14.46
N LYS A 157 -16.25 -4.15 -13.78
CA LYS A 157 -15.65 -3.03 -13.09
C LYS A 157 -14.59 -2.38 -13.97
N THR A 158 -14.48 -1.06 -13.86
CA THR A 158 -13.43 -0.27 -14.52
C THR A 158 -12.23 -0.13 -13.60
N TRP A 159 -11.03 -0.11 -14.18
CA TRP A 159 -9.81 0.14 -13.42
C TRP A 159 -8.76 0.86 -14.24
N HIS A 160 -7.83 1.47 -13.55
CA HIS A 160 -6.65 2.10 -14.11
C HIS A 160 -5.39 1.41 -13.56
N GLU A 161 -4.38 1.25 -14.40
CA GLU A 161 -3.07 0.74 -13.98
C GLU A 161 -2.02 1.83 -14.17
N LEU A 162 -1.29 2.11 -13.10
CA LEU A 162 -0.08 2.92 -13.15
C LEU A 162 1.05 2.15 -13.84
N ALA A 163 2.15 2.81 -14.14
CA ALA A 163 3.34 2.13 -14.63
C ALA A 163 3.81 1.07 -13.60
N PRO A 164 4.23 -0.12 -14.06
CA PRO A 164 4.72 -1.15 -13.15
C PRO A 164 6.01 -0.70 -12.45
N MET A 165 6.23 -1.19 -11.24
CA MET A 165 7.38 -0.84 -10.42
C MET A 165 7.97 -2.07 -9.73
N HIS A 166 9.21 -1.92 -9.24
CA HIS A 166 9.87 -2.94 -8.44
C HIS A 166 9.54 -2.73 -6.96
N ASP A 167 9.21 -3.80 -6.29
CA ASP A 167 9.28 -3.99 -4.84
C ASP A 167 10.62 -4.60 -4.45
N ILE A 168 10.94 -4.57 -3.18
CA ILE A 168 12.21 -5.05 -2.64
C ILE A 168 11.93 -6.17 -1.66
N ASP A 169 11.81 -7.37 -2.17
CA ASP A 169 11.51 -8.58 -1.40
C ASP A 169 12.73 -9.49 -1.23
N GLU A 170 13.55 -9.59 -2.27
CA GLU A 170 14.70 -10.47 -2.30
C GLU A 170 16.04 -9.71 -2.43
N PRO A 171 17.19 -10.32 -2.07
CA PRO A 171 18.50 -9.70 -2.24
C PRO A 171 18.82 -9.28 -3.68
N THR A 172 18.26 -9.94 -4.66
CA THR A 172 18.37 -9.61 -6.09
C THR A 172 17.72 -8.29 -6.45
N ASP A 173 16.69 -7.86 -5.70
CA ASP A 173 15.96 -6.62 -5.97
C ASP A 173 16.72 -5.37 -5.52
N LEU A 174 17.79 -5.55 -4.73
CA LEU A 174 18.62 -4.44 -4.26
C LEU A 174 19.22 -3.60 -5.40
N ILE A 175 19.34 -4.15 -6.61
CA ILE A 175 19.78 -3.41 -7.80
C ILE A 175 18.79 -2.29 -8.19
N HIS A 176 17.51 -2.44 -7.82
CA HIS A 176 16.43 -1.48 -8.08
C HIS A 176 16.31 -0.40 -7.01
N LEU A 177 17.07 -0.49 -5.92
CA LEU A 177 17.08 0.55 -4.89
C LEU A 177 17.60 1.88 -5.45
N PRO A 178 16.89 2.99 -5.20
CA PRO A 178 17.41 4.33 -5.48
C PRO A 178 18.73 4.58 -4.72
N PRO A 179 19.66 5.38 -5.26
CA PRO A 179 20.96 5.62 -4.62
C PRO A 179 20.88 6.07 -3.16
N HIS A 180 19.90 6.91 -2.81
CA HIS A 180 19.73 7.43 -1.45
C HIS A 180 19.25 6.37 -0.43
N LEU A 181 18.78 5.20 -0.89
CA LEU A 181 18.37 4.08 -0.04
C LEU A 181 19.40 2.94 0.04
N ARG A 182 20.54 3.05 -0.68
CA ARG A 182 21.55 1.98 -0.73
C ARG A 182 22.52 1.98 0.47
N ASN A 183 22.63 3.08 1.22
CA ASN A 183 23.63 3.25 2.32
C ASN A 183 23.04 3.01 3.71
#